data_06505821e5fe274663e5b0ddfe3bd7d0
#
_entry.id   06505821e5fe274663e5b0ddfe3bd7d0
#
_cell.length_a   1.000
_cell.length_b   1.000
_cell.length_c   1.000
_cell.angle_alpha   90.00
_cell.angle_beta   90.00
_cell.angle_gamma   90.00
#
_symmetry.space_group_name_H-M   'P 1'
#
loop_
_entity.id
_entity.type
_entity.pdbx_description
1 polymer ?
#
loop_
_entity_poly.entity_id
_entity_poly.type
_entity_poly.pdbx_seq_one_letter_code
_entity_poly.pdbx_strand_id
1 'polypeptide(L)'
;MKRHTLLLFVLALALAGAPDCRAQSKPQSMLPDRFGSWVASASPVKAKPAEPDAALLTEAGLEESVTRPYANGSQTLNVNLERFHDPSGAYEAYTALLDTDLEPSTVGQLTAIGHGRLIMLIGNFLVNVEPQLASTADLRQLLGFVRKSADTTPLPPIRAFLPQGFVDGTQRYALGPAAFQAALSKLRETEFSPLTKEVGFDFGAEAMFANYQKAKESAVFLLIDYPTPQLAEQHLRHLDAVLSPAEKQAGTTVERKGSLLSLVLRPPSAAFAAELRSGVHYQTEVTWNEPTHQLTDPPWVVILGRILIFTLLFMGLTVAVGAAFGGLRVLLKTFFPGKIFDRPGQMDVLQLGLSGKRIDSRDFY
;
A
#
# COMPACT_ATOMS: atom_id res chain seq x y z
N MET A 1 55.33 -27.81 -10.92
CA MET A 1 54.52 -27.13 -9.89
C MET A 1 54.39 -25.61 -10.01
N LYS A 2 55.04 -24.91 -10.92
CA LYS A 2 54.99 -23.43 -11.01
C LYS A 2 54.03 -22.85 -12.07
N ARG A 3 53.46 -23.64 -12.99
CA ARG A 3 52.62 -23.15 -14.08
C ARG A 3 51.11 -23.17 -13.77
N HIS A 4 50.62 -24.01 -12.91
CA HIS A 4 49.18 -24.10 -12.60
C HIS A 4 48.75 -23.14 -11.49
N THR A 5 49.65 -22.73 -10.60
CA THR A 5 49.41 -21.68 -9.59
C THR A 5 49.26 -20.30 -10.21
N LEU A 6 49.92 -20.05 -11.35
CA LEU A 6 49.82 -18.76 -12.05
C LEU A 6 48.47 -18.61 -12.77
N LEU A 7 47.88 -19.69 -13.27
CA LEU A 7 46.58 -19.64 -13.96
C LEU A 7 45.40 -19.38 -13.00
N LEU A 8 45.48 -19.94 -11.77
CA LEU A 8 44.48 -19.68 -10.73
C LEU A 8 44.56 -18.25 -10.18
N PHE A 9 45.74 -17.66 -10.14
CA PHE A 9 45.94 -16.28 -9.68
C PHE A 9 45.47 -15.26 -10.72
N VAL A 10 45.61 -15.54 -12.01
CA VAL A 10 45.12 -14.68 -13.12
C VAL A 10 43.60 -14.73 -13.22
N LEU A 11 42.97 -15.89 -12.94
CA LEU A 11 41.52 -16.00 -12.94
C LEU A 11 40.88 -15.29 -11.73
N ALA A 12 41.53 -15.30 -10.56
CA ALA A 12 41.08 -14.59 -9.36
C ALA A 12 41.23 -13.05 -9.50
N LEU A 13 42.25 -12.57 -10.22
CA LEU A 13 42.44 -11.14 -10.45
C LEU A 13 41.45 -10.55 -11.51
N ALA A 14 40.98 -11.39 -12.43
CA ALA A 14 39.98 -10.96 -13.43
C ALA A 14 38.57 -10.78 -12.84
N LEU A 15 38.25 -11.41 -11.70
CA LEU A 15 36.98 -11.23 -10.99
C LEU A 15 36.97 -10.03 -10.01
N ALA A 16 38.15 -9.48 -9.66
CA ALA A 16 38.26 -8.37 -8.71
C ALA A 16 38.22 -6.97 -9.37
N GLY A 17 38.18 -6.91 -10.69
CA GLY A 17 38.33 -5.67 -11.46
C GLY A 17 37.11 -5.20 -12.24
N ALA A 18 35.88 -5.67 -11.94
CA ALA A 18 34.70 -5.02 -12.45
C ALA A 18 34.48 -3.72 -11.64
N PRO A 19 34.65 -2.52 -12.23
CA PRO A 19 34.20 -1.31 -11.57
C PRO A 19 32.70 -1.47 -11.35
N ASP A 20 32.24 -1.40 -10.10
CA ASP A 20 30.85 -1.19 -9.75
C ASP A 20 30.42 0.15 -10.41
N CYS A 21 30.09 0.10 -11.68
CA CYS A 21 29.27 1.13 -12.33
C CYS A 21 27.85 1.05 -11.79
N ARG A 22 27.70 1.23 -10.47
CA ARG A 22 26.48 1.76 -9.91
C ARG A 22 26.39 3.17 -10.48
N ALA A 23 25.75 3.29 -11.64
CA ALA A 23 25.17 4.55 -12.04
C ALA A 23 24.38 5.03 -10.83
N GLN A 24 24.92 6.01 -10.10
CA GLN A 24 24.14 6.78 -9.14
C GLN A 24 23.03 7.40 -9.96
N SER A 25 21.88 6.73 -9.99
CA SER A 25 20.66 7.34 -10.48
C SER A 25 20.50 8.59 -9.64
N LYS A 26 20.66 9.77 -10.24
CA LYS A 26 20.28 11.03 -9.60
C LYS A 26 18.92 10.78 -8.97
N PRO A 27 18.70 11.13 -7.69
CA PRO A 27 17.39 11.00 -7.09
C PRO A 27 16.40 11.66 -8.04
N GLN A 28 15.45 10.86 -8.54
CA GLN A 28 14.51 11.33 -9.55
C GLN A 28 13.68 12.41 -8.86
N SER A 29 13.78 13.64 -9.37
CA SER A 29 13.02 14.76 -8.80
C SER A 29 11.54 14.41 -8.84
N MET A 30 10.84 14.58 -7.71
CA MET A 30 9.39 14.33 -7.62
C MET A 30 8.59 15.24 -8.55
N LEU A 31 9.15 16.38 -8.96
CA LEU A 31 8.54 17.35 -9.85
C LEU A 31 9.42 17.54 -11.12
N PRO A 32 8.81 17.62 -12.33
CA PRO A 32 9.53 17.73 -13.59
C PRO A 32 10.22 19.10 -13.75
N ASP A 33 11.27 19.18 -14.57
CA ASP A 33 11.89 20.46 -14.93
C ASP A 33 10.99 21.29 -15.85
N ARG A 34 10.07 20.65 -16.55
CA ARG A 34 9.10 21.29 -17.46
C ARG A 34 7.81 20.47 -17.54
N PHE A 35 6.69 21.16 -17.63
CA PHE A 35 5.42 20.57 -18.06
C PHE A 35 4.69 21.57 -18.96
N GLY A 36 4.36 21.15 -20.19
CA GLY A 36 3.81 22.02 -21.19
C GLY A 36 4.68 23.25 -21.48
N SER A 37 4.06 24.43 -21.36
CA SER A 37 4.74 25.72 -21.52
C SER A 37 5.47 26.20 -20.26
N TRP A 38 5.34 25.54 -19.13
CA TRP A 38 5.90 25.92 -17.85
C TRP A 38 7.28 25.32 -17.62
N VAL A 39 8.25 26.14 -17.25
CA VAL A 39 9.63 25.75 -16.98
C VAL A 39 9.94 26.06 -15.51
N ALA A 40 10.57 25.12 -14.83
CA ALA A 40 10.99 25.34 -13.43
C ALA A 40 11.97 26.51 -13.34
N SER A 41 11.69 27.47 -12.47
CA SER A 41 12.54 28.64 -12.22
C SER A 41 13.54 28.41 -11.10
N ALA A 42 13.34 27.37 -10.28
CA ALA A 42 14.26 26.96 -9.22
C ALA A 42 14.22 25.44 -8.99
N SER A 43 15.16 24.94 -8.20
CA SER A 43 15.16 23.56 -7.71
C SER A 43 13.99 23.35 -6.74
N PRO A 44 13.46 22.11 -6.63
CA PRO A 44 12.45 21.78 -5.64
C PRO A 44 13.00 21.98 -4.23
N VAL A 45 12.18 22.54 -3.35
CA VAL A 45 12.50 22.78 -1.94
C VAL A 45 11.57 21.95 -1.07
N LYS A 46 12.10 21.27 -0.06
CA LYS A 46 11.25 20.62 0.95
C LYS A 46 10.41 21.69 1.64
N ALA A 47 9.11 21.47 1.67
CA ALA A 47 8.16 22.37 2.29
C ALA A 47 7.39 21.63 3.40
N LYS A 48 6.96 22.38 4.40
CA LYS A 48 5.96 21.89 5.34
C LYS A 48 4.62 22.46 4.88
N PRO A 49 3.63 21.63 4.51
CA PRO A 49 2.33 22.15 4.11
C PRO A 49 1.68 22.88 5.28
N ALA A 50 0.95 23.95 4.95
CA ALA A 50 0.19 24.71 5.93
C ALA A 50 -1.21 24.11 6.16
N GLU A 51 -1.72 23.45 5.13
CA GLU A 51 -3.05 22.82 5.09
C GLU A 51 -2.95 21.41 4.46
N PRO A 52 -3.81 20.47 4.87
CA PRO A 52 -4.62 20.51 6.08
C PRO A 52 -3.78 20.52 7.36
N ASP A 53 -4.42 20.56 8.56
CA ASP A 53 -3.73 20.59 9.87
C ASP A 53 -2.62 19.52 9.97
N ALA A 54 -1.53 19.87 10.67
CA ALA A 54 -0.37 18.99 10.84
C ALA A 54 -0.71 17.65 11.53
N ALA A 55 -1.71 17.62 12.41
CA ALA A 55 -2.17 16.40 13.05
C ALA A 55 -2.83 15.46 12.03
N LEU A 56 -3.68 15.99 11.15
CA LEU A 56 -4.32 15.25 10.08
C LEU A 56 -3.28 14.75 9.07
N LEU A 57 -2.32 15.59 8.67
CA LEU A 57 -1.25 15.17 7.76
C LEU A 57 -0.38 14.02 8.33
N THR A 58 -0.16 14.04 9.64
CA THR A 58 0.56 12.97 10.33
C THR A 58 -0.26 11.68 10.33
N GLU A 59 -1.57 11.79 10.61
CA GLU A 59 -2.54 10.68 10.58
C GLU A 59 -2.65 10.09 9.16
N ALA A 60 -2.75 10.94 8.15
CA ALA A 60 -2.76 10.57 6.74
C ALA A 60 -1.44 9.93 6.24
N GLY A 61 -0.38 9.91 7.06
CA GLY A 61 0.89 9.31 6.69
C GLY A 61 1.69 10.12 5.68
N LEU A 62 1.74 11.46 5.82
CA LEU A 62 2.58 12.31 4.98
C LEU A 62 4.05 11.93 5.14
N GLU A 63 4.70 11.50 4.05
CA GLU A 63 6.12 11.14 4.03
C GLU A 63 7.01 12.29 3.54
N GLU A 64 6.59 12.98 2.50
CA GLU A 64 7.39 14.02 1.88
C GLU A 64 6.51 15.11 1.27
N SER A 65 6.93 16.36 1.41
CA SER A 65 6.32 17.51 0.76
C SER A 65 7.40 18.36 0.10
N VAL A 66 7.17 18.71 -1.15
CA VAL A 66 8.08 19.55 -1.95
C VAL A 66 7.29 20.63 -2.67
N THR A 67 7.90 21.80 -2.76
CA THR A 67 7.39 22.94 -3.54
C THR A 67 8.38 23.30 -4.62
N ARG A 68 7.88 23.59 -5.82
CA ARG A 68 8.69 24.06 -6.94
C ARG A 68 7.99 25.19 -7.67
N PRO A 69 8.66 26.35 -7.88
CA PRO A 69 8.13 27.42 -8.69
C PRO A 69 8.39 27.17 -10.19
N TYR A 70 7.43 27.57 -11.01
CA TYR A 70 7.49 27.49 -12.47
C TYR A 70 7.15 28.85 -13.08
N ALA A 71 7.74 29.13 -14.24
CA ALA A 71 7.52 30.34 -15.02
C ALA A 71 7.10 30.02 -16.47
N ASN A 72 6.24 30.87 -17.01
CA ASN A 72 5.87 30.91 -18.42
C ASN A 72 5.80 32.39 -18.83
N GLY A 73 6.83 32.89 -19.49
CA GLY A 73 7.01 34.34 -19.73
C GLY A 73 7.07 35.14 -18.45
N SER A 74 6.12 36.07 -18.26
CA SER A 74 5.99 36.88 -17.05
C SER A 74 5.12 36.25 -15.96
N GLN A 75 4.46 35.12 -16.25
CA GLN A 75 3.60 34.42 -15.30
C GLN A 75 4.42 33.44 -14.46
N THR A 76 4.07 33.32 -13.20
CA THR A 76 4.66 32.36 -12.27
C THR A 76 3.57 31.60 -11.53
N LEU A 77 3.84 30.33 -11.22
CA LEU A 77 3.03 29.51 -10.34
C LEU A 77 3.90 28.62 -9.46
N ASN A 78 3.35 28.15 -8.36
CA ASN A 78 3.97 27.15 -7.51
C ASN A 78 3.22 25.83 -7.62
N VAL A 79 3.98 24.73 -7.70
CA VAL A 79 3.45 23.37 -7.58
C VAL A 79 3.92 22.80 -6.27
N ASN A 80 2.96 22.50 -5.37
CA ASN A 80 3.21 21.76 -4.14
C ASN A 80 2.83 20.30 -4.41
N LEU A 81 3.73 19.38 -4.10
CA LEU A 81 3.54 17.94 -4.22
C LEU A 81 3.79 17.29 -2.89
N GLU A 82 2.80 16.60 -2.40
CA GLU A 82 2.81 15.86 -1.14
C GLU A 82 2.67 14.37 -1.43
N ARG A 83 3.59 13.58 -0.87
CA ARG A 83 3.56 12.12 -0.98
C ARG A 83 3.15 11.53 0.34
N PHE A 84 2.15 10.67 0.30
CA PHE A 84 1.65 9.90 1.43
C PHE A 84 2.09 8.45 1.33
N HIS A 85 2.00 7.75 2.45
CA HIS A 85 2.34 6.33 2.53
C HIS A 85 1.52 5.48 1.54
N ASP A 86 0.23 5.78 1.44
CA ASP A 86 -0.70 5.07 0.57
C ASP A 86 -1.78 6.01 -0.02
N PRO A 87 -2.59 5.54 -0.99
CA PRO A 87 -3.66 6.34 -1.58
C PRO A 87 -4.79 6.71 -0.62
N SER A 88 -5.04 5.94 0.45
CA SER A 88 -6.08 6.25 1.43
C SER A 88 -5.73 7.50 2.24
N GLY A 89 -4.48 7.59 2.72
CA GLY A 89 -3.99 8.80 3.39
C GLY A 89 -3.99 10.03 2.47
N ALA A 90 -3.57 9.87 1.21
CA ALA A 90 -3.64 10.96 0.24
C ALA A 90 -5.11 11.40 -0.01
N TYR A 91 -6.05 10.45 -0.02
CA TYR A 91 -7.48 10.72 -0.18
C TYR A 91 -8.07 11.44 1.05
N GLU A 92 -7.63 11.08 2.25
CA GLU A 92 -7.98 11.79 3.48
C GLU A 92 -7.56 13.27 3.39
N ALA A 93 -6.30 13.53 3.09
CA ALA A 93 -5.79 14.89 2.94
C ALA A 93 -6.50 15.66 1.81
N TYR A 94 -6.77 14.99 0.67
CA TYR A 94 -7.53 15.58 -0.44
C TYR A 94 -8.94 16.02 0.00
N THR A 95 -9.69 15.14 0.66
CA THR A 95 -11.06 15.46 1.08
C THR A 95 -11.10 16.53 2.16
N ALA A 96 -10.08 16.64 3.00
CA ALA A 96 -9.97 17.71 3.99
C ALA A 96 -9.81 19.11 3.35
N LEU A 97 -9.17 19.18 2.17
CA LEU A 97 -9.01 20.42 1.40
C LEU A 97 -10.21 20.79 0.55
N LEU A 98 -11.13 19.87 0.31
CA LEU A 98 -12.34 20.18 -0.48
C LEU A 98 -13.19 21.24 0.22
N ASP A 99 -13.87 22.05 -0.58
CA ASP A 99 -14.89 23.00 -0.15
C ASP A 99 -16.01 23.09 -1.20
N THR A 100 -17.18 23.59 -0.80
CA THR A 100 -18.34 23.77 -1.70
C THR A 100 -18.09 24.78 -2.82
N ASP A 101 -17.07 25.65 -2.63
CA ASP A 101 -16.66 26.65 -3.61
C ASP A 101 -15.63 26.12 -4.63
N LEU A 102 -15.22 24.85 -4.47
CA LEU A 102 -14.35 24.15 -5.41
C LEU A 102 -15.20 23.34 -6.38
N GLU A 103 -15.02 23.58 -7.67
CA GLU A 103 -15.70 22.85 -8.73
C GLU A 103 -14.88 21.65 -9.21
N PRO A 104 -15.51 20.51 -9.53
CA PRO A 104 -14.83 19.40 -10.17
C PRO A 104 -14.18 19.84 -11.49
N SER A 105 -12.94 19.40 -11.76
CA SER A 105 -12.24 19.75 -12.98
C SER A 105 -12.09 18.55 -13.92
N THR A 106 -12.08 18.82 -15.23
CA THR A 106 -11.87 17.82 -16.29
C THR A 106 -10.40 17.41 -16.50
N VAL A 107 -9.49 17.92 -15.68
CA VAL A 107 -8.05 17.58 -15.75
C VAL A 107 -7.81 16.14 -15.33
N GLY A 108 -8.47 15.67 -14.29
CA GLY A 108 -8.38 14.32 -13.73
C GLY A 108 -9.64 13.90 -12.99
N GLN A 109 -9.71 12.65 -12.53
CA GLN A 109 -10.89 12.11 -11.86
C GLN A 109 -11.17 12.75 -10.48
N LEU A 110 -10.13 13.04 -9.72
CA LEU A 110 -10.21 13.66 -8.40
C LEU A 110 -9.43 14.98 -8.46
N THR A 111 -10.05 15.95 -9.07
CA THR A 111 -9.46 17.27 -9.26
C THR A 111 -10.53 18.31 -8.99
N ALA A 112 -10.20 19.29 -8.14
CA ALA A 112 -11.05 20.40 -7.78
C ALA A 112 -10.33 21.72 -8.05
N ILE A 113 -11.08 22.72 -8.54
CA ILE A 113 -10.57 24.04 -8.91
C ILE A 113 -11.43 25.13 -8.27
N GLY A 114 -10.81 26.15 -7.73
CA GLY A 114 -11.48 27.31 -7.15
C GLY A 114 -10.49 28.17 -6.36
N HIS A 115 -10.88 29.40 -6.03
CA HIS A 115 -10.05 30.36 -5.28
C HIS A 115 -8.66 30.58 -5.87
N GLY A 116 -8.49 30.46 -7.19
CA GLY A 116 -7.20 30.60 -7.85
C GLY A 116 -6.23 29.43 -7.62
N ARG A 117 -6.70 28.31 -7.07
CA ARG A 117 -5.92 27.09 -6.88
C ARG A 117 -6.54 25.89 -7.56
N LEU A 118 -5.73 24.90 -7.84
CA LEU A 118 -6.16 23.58 -8.32
C LEU A 118 -5.55 22.51 -7.45
N ILE A 119 -6.39 21.58 -6.98
CA ILE A 119 -6.02 20.44 -6.16
C ILE A 119 -6.27 19.17 -6.97
N MET A 120 -5.27 18.26 -7.02
CA MET A 120 -5.38 16.98 -7.72
C MET A 120 -4.90 15.85 -6.81
N LEU A 121 -5.67 14.77 -6.78
CA LEU A 121 -5.25 13.50 -6.17
C LEU A 121 -4.81 12.53 -7.26
N ILE A 122 -3.61 11.93 -7.11
CA ILE A 122 -3.01 11.02 -8.08
C ILE A 122 -2.37 9.85 -7.32
N GLY A 123 -3.11 8.77 -7.11
CA GLY A 123 -2.66 7.67 -6.26
C GLY A 123 -2.36 8.16 -4.85
N ASN A 124 -1.14 7.95 -4.38
CA ASN A 124 -0.67 8.43 -3.08
C ASN A 124 -0.04 9.84 -3.10
N PHE A 125 -0.31 10.63 -4.15
CA PHE A 125 0.16 12.02 -4.27
C PHE A 125 -0.99 13.01 -4.25
N LEU A 126 -0.82 14.09 -3.49
CA LEU A 126 -1.65 15.27 -3.52
C LEU A 126 -0.86 16.41 -4.16
N VAL A 127 -1.43 17.01 -5.21
CA VAL A 127 -0.82 18.11 -5.97
C VAL A 127 -1.67 19.36 -5.80
N ASN A 128 -1.06 20.45 -5.37
CA ASN A 128 -1.67 21.76 -5.33
C ASN A 128 -0.92 22.72 -6.26
N VAL A 129 -1.65 23.39 -7.14
CA VAL A 129 -1.11 24.38 -8.10
C VAL A 129 -1.70 25.73 -7.81
N GLU A 130 -0.83 26.73 -7.48
CA GLU A 130 -1.27 28.07 -7.11
C GLU A 130 -0.25 29.15 -7.59
N PRO A 131 -0.71 30.28 -8.20
CA PRO A 131 -2.06 30.46 -8.73
C PRO A 131 -2.35 29.52 -9.90
N GLN A 132 -3.62 29.18 -10.09
CA GLN A 132 -4.03 28.30 -11.19
C GLN A 132 -4.04 29.09 -12.50
N LEU A 133 -2.92 29.09 -13.20
CA LEU A 133 -2.69 29.75 -14.48
C LEU A 133 -2.41 28.78 -15.62
N ALA A 134 -2.09 27.53 -15.28
CA ALA A 134 -1.75 26.50 -16.26
C ALA A 134 -2.99 26.03 -17.05
N SER A 135 -2.79 25.78 -18.35
CA SER A 135 -3.86 25.22 -19.18
C SER A 135 -4.17 23.75 -18.78
N THR A 136 -5.37 23.29 -19.13
CA THR A 136 -5.73 21.85 -18.94
C THR A 136 -4.74 20.90 -19.63
N ALA A 137 -4.19 21.28 -20.77
CA ALA A 137 -3.20 20.50 -21.51
C ALA A 137 -1.87 20.40 -20.75
N ASP A 138 -1.39 21.51 -20.19
CA ASP A 138 -0.17 21.57 -19.39
C ASP A 138 -0.33 20.75 -18.09
N LEU A 139 -1.47 20.92 -17.42
CA LEU A 139 -1.77 20.16 -16.19
C LEU A 139 -1.84 18.66 -16.43
N ARG A 140 -2.38 18.21 -17.58
CA ARG A 140 -2.36 16.78 -17.93
C ARG A 140 -0.95 16.24 -18.14
N GLN A 141 0.00 17.06 -18.60
CA GLN A 141 1.41 16.64 -18.69
C GLN A 141 2.04 16.50 -17.29
N LEU A 142 1.76 17.45 -16.38
CA LEU A 142 2.18 17.34 -14.99
C LEU A 142 1.60 16.07 -14.33
N LEU A 143 0.30 15.83 -14.49
CA LEU A 143 -0.39 14.63 -14.02
C LEU A 143 0.25 13.35 -14.59
N GLY A 144 0.56 13.33 -15.88
CA GLY A 144 1.22 12.20 -16.53
C GLY A 144 2.64 11.94 -16.02
N PHE A 145 3.33 12.97 -15.55
CA PHE A 145 4.64 12.82 -14.90
C PHE A 145 4.52 12.20 -13.51
N VAL A 146 3.66 12.77 -12.66
CA VAL A 146 3.46 12.30 -11.27
C VAL A 146 2.93 10.87 -11.25
N ARG A 147 2.01 10.53 -12.16
CA ARG A 147 1.42 9.18 -12.25
C ARG A 147 2.45 8.06 -12.47
N LYS A 148 3.61 8.34 -13.04
CA LYS A 148 4.66 7.31 -13.26
C LYS A 148 5.24 6.75 -11.97
N SER A 149 5.20 7.53 -10.90
CA SER A 149 5.70 7.15 -9.58
C SER A 149 4.58 6.95 -8.54
N ALA A 150 3.33 7.17 -8.94
CA ALA A 150 2.19 7.04 -8.05
C ALA A 150 1.85 5.57 -7.77
N ASP A 151 1.44 5.29 -6.54
CA ASP A 151 0.81 4.03 -6.18
C ASP A 151 -0.54 3.92 -6.90
N THR A 152 -0.78 2.79 -7.53
CA THR A 152 -2.01 2.50 -8.30
C THR A 152 -3.04 1.68 -7.52
N THR A 153 -2.79 1.44 -6.24
CA THR A 153 -3.74 0.77 -5.35
C THR A 153 -5.09 1.51 -5.38
N PRO A 154 -6.21 0.79 -5.48
CA PRO A 154 -7.52 1.41 -5.50
C PRO A 154 -7.79 2.27 -4.26
N LEU A 155 -8.59 3.31 -4.44
CA LEU A 155 -9.06 4.15 -3.34
C LEU A 155 -10.02 3.37 -2.41
N PRO A 156 -10.20 3.83 -1.15
CA PRO A 156 -11.05 3.17 -0.18
C PRO A 156 -12.45 2.86 -0.72
N PRO A 157 -12.96 1.64 -0.56
CA PRO A 157 -14.25 1.22 -1.10
C PRO A 157 -15.43 1.94 -0.44
N ILE A 158 -15.28 2.42 0.79
CA ILE A 158 -16.32 3.12 1.57
C ILE A 158 -16.97 4.27 0.80
N ARG A 159 -16.22 4.93 -0.06
CA ARG A 159 -16.75 6.02 -0.91
C ARG A 159 -17.89 5.56 -1.86
N ALA A 160 -17.86 4.31 -2.30
CA ALA A 160 -18.85 3.75 -3.20
C ALA A 160 -20.15 3.37 -2.47
N PHE A 161 -20.13 3.27 -1.15
CA PHE A 161 -21.28 2.92 -0.33
C PHE A 161 -22.09 4.16 0.10
N LEU A 162 -21.56 5.37 -0.11
CA LEU A 162 -22.32 6.59 0.15
C LEU A 162 -23.58 6.65 -0.74
N PRO A 163 -24.73 7.01 -0.17
CA PRO A 163 -25.92 7.32 -0.97
C PRO A 163 -25.63 8.37 -2.04
N GLN A 164 -26.25 8.25 -3.19
CA GLN A 164 -26.09 9.26 -4.25
C GLN A 164 -26.77 10.59 -3.89
N GLY A 165 -26.34 11.69 -4.51
CA GLY A 165 -26.96 13.00 -4.36
C GLY A 165 -26.44 13.83 -3.19
N PHE A 166 -25.26 13.53 -2.67
CA PHE A 166 -24.58 14.42 -1.73
C PHE A 166 -24.16 15.74 -2.41
N VAL A 167 -23.98 16.77 -1.62
CA VAL A 167 -23.47 18.06 -2.10
C VAL A 167 -21.98 17.94 -2.40
N ASP A 168 -21.58 18.24 -3.63
CA ASP A 168 -20.18 18.19 -4.04
C ASP A 168 -19.30 19.08 -3.15
N GLY A 169 -18.06 18.64 -2.92
CA GLY A 169 -17.11 19.35 -2.04
C GLY A 169 -17.35 19.16 -0.54
N THR A 170 -18.42 18.45 -0.13
CA THR A 170 -18.69 18.19 1.30
C THR A 170 -18.19 16.85 1.80
N GLN A 171 -17.70 15.98 0.91
CA GLN A 171 -17.19 14.68 1.30
C GLN A 171 -15.95 14.84 2.20
N ARG A 172 -15.90 14.09 3.29
CA ARG A 172 -14.77 14.04 4.22
C ARG A 172 -14.49 12.60 4.55
N TYR A 173 -13.27 12.16 4.30
CA TYR A 173 -12.79 10.84 4.65
C TYR A 173 -11.88 10.94 5.86
N ALA A 174 -11.96 10.00 6.78
CA ALA A 174 -11.17 9.98 8.00
C ALA A 174 -10.67 8.56 8.30
N LEU A 175 -9.36 8.44 8.46
CA LEU A 175 -8.65 7.24 8.90
C LEU A 175 -8.37 7.28 10.41
N GLY A 176 -8.60 8.43 11.04
CA GLY A 176 -8.32 8.60 12.44
C GLY A 176 -9.04 9.79 13.08
N PRO A 177 -8.74 10.03 14.37
CA PRO A 177 -9.44 11.02 15.18
C PRO A 177 -9.22 12.47 14.71
N ALA A 178 -8.06 12.82 14.14
CA ALA A 178 -7.79 14.19 13.71
C ALA A 178 -8.65 14.56 12.50
N ALA A 179 -8.68 13.71 11.47
CA ALA A 179 -9.51 13.92 10.30
C ALA A 179 -11.00 13.87 10.64
N PHE A 180 -11.42 12.97 11.53
CA PHE A 180 -12.81 12.88 11.98
C PHE A 180 -13.27 14.17 12.67
N GLN A 181 -12.48 14.72 13.59
CA GLN A 181 -12.79 15.99 14.25
C GLN A 181 -12.76 17.18 13.28
N ALA A 182 -11.79 17.20 12.37
CA ALA A 182 -11.73 18.22 11.31
C ALA A 182 -12.99 18.19 10.42
N ALA A 183 -13.46 16.98 10.06
CA ALA A 183 -14.69 16.78 9.31
C ALA A 183 -15.93 17.32 10.04
N LEU A 184 -16.10 16.97 11.32
CA LEU A 184 -17.19 17.48 12.15
C LEU A 184 -17.15 19.01 12.27
N SER A 185 -15.96 19.60 12.44
CA SER A 185 -15.81 21.06 12.49
C SER A 185 -16.19 21.72 11.17
N LYS A 186 -15.70 21.19 10.05
CA LYS A 186 -15.96 21.74 8.70
C LYS A 186 -17.44 21.64 8.33
N LEU A 187 -18.12 20.55 8.73
CA LEU A 187 -19.52 20.31 8.50
C LEU A 187 -20.45 20.94 9.56
N ARG A 188 -19.88 21.62 10.56
CA ARG A 188 -20.59 22.28 11.68
C ARG A 188 -21.37 21.31 12.58
N GLU A 189 -20.81 20.14 12.78
CA GLU A 189 -21.40 19.05 13.59
C GLU A 189 -20.54 18.76 14.84
N THR A 190 -19.93 19.79 15.43
CA THR A 190 -18.96 19.67 16.54
C THR A 190 -19.55 19.04 17.81
N GLU A 191 -20.86 19.06 18.00
CA GLU A 191 -21.55 18.40 19.12
C GLU A 191 -21.34 16.86 19.10
N PHE A 192 -21.13 16.27 17.90
CA PHE A 192 -20.84 14.86 17.74
C PHE A 192 -19.38 14.50 17.98
N SER A 193 -18.52 15.43 18.43
CA SER A 193 -17.12 15.17 18.76
C SER A 193 -16.91 14.00 19.73
N PRO A 194 -17.81 13.70 20.71
CA PRO A 194 -17.67 12.52 21.56
C PRO A 194 -17.63 11.19 20.81
N LEU A 195 -18.27 11.10 19.62
CA LEU A 195 -18.24 9.89 18.78
C LEU A 195 -16.83 9.51 18.38
N THR A 196 -15.91 10.48 18.23
CA THR A 196 -14.53 10.25 17.77
C THR A 196 -13.81 9.14 18.55
N LYS A 197 -14.06 9.05 19.86
CA LYS A 197 -13.43 8.06 20.74
C LYS A 197 -14.02 6.66 20.56
N GLU A 198 -15.24 6.58 20.06
CA GLU A 198 -16.02 5.34 19.98
C GLU A 198 -16.04 4.74 18.57
N VAL A 199 -15.53 5.47 17.57
CA VAL A 199 -15.43 4.98 16.17
C VAL A 199 -14.53 3.75 16.06
N GLY A 200 -13.45 3.66 16.87
CA GLY A 200 -12.56 2.50 16.84
C GLY A 200 -11.52 2.54 15.72
N PHE A 201 -10.96 3.70 15.45
CA PHE A 201 -9.87 3.84 14.46
C PHE A 201 -8.68 2.94 14.74
N ASP A 202 -8.37 2.67 16.02
CA ASP A 202 -7.31 1.73 16.43
C ASP A 202 -7.56 0.28 15.99
N PHE A 203 -8.81 -0.04 15.62
CA PHE A 203 -9.22 -1.34 15.08
C PHE A 203 -9.39 -1.33 13.56
N GLY A 204 -8.90 -0.30 12.88
CA GLY A 204 -8.95 -0.18 11.43
C GLY A 204 -10.31 0.28 10.89
N ALA A 205 -11.10 1.00 11.69
CA ALA A 205 -12.31 1.64 11.19
C ALA A 205 -11.96 2.81 10.24
N GLU A 206 -12.77 2.98 9.21
CA GLU A 206 -12.72 4.11 8.28
C GLU A 206 -14.04 4.87 8.35
N ALA A 207 -14.01 6.18 8.27
CA ALA A 207 -15.21 6.99 8.31
C ALA A 207 -15.33 7.90 7.09
N MET A 208 -16.56 8.09 6.61
CA MET A 208 -16.86 8.99 5.52
C MET A 208 -18.09 9.83 5.82
N PHE A 209 -17.96 11.14 5.67
CA PHE A 209 -19.05 12.10 5.82
C PHE A 209 -19.42 12.68 4.47
N ALA A 210 -20.70 13.02 4.32
CA ALA A 210 -21.18 13.86 3.23
C ALA A 210 -22.44 14.64 3.65
N ASN A 211 -22.60 15.84 3.12
CA ASN A 211 -23.82 16.60 3.33
C ASN A 211 -24.85 16.28 2.21
N TYR A 212 -26.09 16.08 2.62
CA TYR A 212 -27.23 15.86 1.70
C TYR A 212 -28.18 16.99 1.85
N GLN A 213 -28.67 17.46 0.70
CA GLN A 213 -29.65 18.56 0.64
C GLN A 213 -30.81 18.20 -0.30
N LYS A 214 -32.03 18.32 0.20
CA LYS A 214 -33.24 18.13 -0.57
C LYS A 214 -34.22 19.28 -0.28
N ALA A 215 -34.44 20.12 -1.24
CA ALA A 215 -35.21 21.36 -1.08
C ALA A 215 -34.62 22.27 0.02
N LYS A 216 -35.33 22.41 1.14
CA LYS A 216 -34.87 23.19 2.31
C LYS A 216 -34.32 22.33 3.46
N GLU A 217 -34.38 21.02 3.32
CA GLU A 217 -33.92 20.08 4.30
C GLU A 217 -32.46 19.73 4.02
N SER A 218 -31.64 19.64 5.05
CA SER A 218 -30.24 19.17 4.96
C SER A 218 -29.85 18.35 6.18
N ALA A 219 -29.00 17.37 5.96
CA ALA A 219 -28.38 16.60 7.04
C ALA A 219 -27.00 16.09 6.62
N VAL A 220 -26.13 15.88 7.59
CA VAL A 220 -24.86 15.19 7.40
C VAL A 220 -25.06 13.70 7.57
N PHE A 221 -24.63 12.94 6.60
CA PHE A 221 -24.55 11.48 6.65
C PHE A 221 -23.15 11.06 7.02
N LEU A 222 -23.05 10.20 8.03
CA LEU A 222 -21.81 9.57 8.46
C LEU A 222 -21.91 8.07 8.18
N LEU A 223 -20.96 7.54 7.44
CA LEU A 223 -20.75 6.13 7.19
C LEU A 223 -19.44 5.70 7.82
N ILE A 224 -19.44 4.57 8.52
CA ILE A 224 -18.23 3.98 9.11
C ILE A 224 -18.13 2.55 8.62
N ASP A 225 -16.98 2.19 8.07
CA ASP A 225 -16.68 0.81 7.64
C ASP A 225 -15.70 0.16 8.62
N TYR A 226 -15.99 -1.07 8.97
CA TYR A 226 -15.17 -1.87 9.86
C TYR A 226 -14.62 -3.09 9.12
N PRO A 227 -13.42 -3.57 9.49
CA PRO A 227 -12.84 -4.76 8.88
C PRO A 227 -13.72 -6.01 9.02
N THR A 228 -14.59 -6.05 10.04
CA THR A 228 -15.49 -7.18 10.28
C THR A 228 -16.87 -6.75 10.78
N PRO A 229 -17.94 -7.51 10.47
CA PRO A 229 -19.28 -7.25 11.01
C PRO A 229 -19.36 -7.34 12.55
N GLN A 230 -18.47 -8.10 13.19
CA GLN A 230 -18.40 -8.23 14.64
C GLN A 230 -17.92 -6.93 15.30
N LEU A 231 -16.90 -6.30 14.73
CA LEU A 231 -16.44 -4.97 15.16
C LEU A 231 -17.54 -3.92 14.96
N ALA A 232 -18.24 -3.95 13.83
CA ALA A 232 -19.37 -3.06 13.59
C ALA A 232 -20.47 -3.23 14.65
N GLU A 233 -20.80 -4.47 15.03
CA GLU A 233 -21.81 -4.75 16.09
C GLU A 233 -21.37 -4.24 17.46
N GLN A 234 -20.07 -4.39 17.78
CA GLN A 234 -19.51 -3.89 19.04
C GLN A 234 -19.58 -2.35 19.10
N HIS A 235 -19.08 -1.68 18.05
CA HIS A 235 -19.04 -0.22 18.01
C HIS A 235 -20.41 0.43 17.82
N LEU A 236 -21.39 -0.27 17.23
CA LEU A 236 -22.78 0.18 17.21
C LEU A 236 -23.27 0.51 18.62
N ARG A 237 -23.03 -0.37 19.59
CA ARG A 237 -23.47 -0.17 20.97
C ARG A 237 -22.72 0.99 21.65
N HIS A 238 -21.42 1.13 21.37
CA HIS A 238 -20.61 2.21 21.91
C HIS A 238 -21.07 3.56 21.35
N LEU A 239 -21.24 3.67 20.03
CA LEU A 239 -21.71 4.89 19.39
C LEU A 239 -23.13 5.27 19.84
N ASP A 240 -24.04 4.28 19.96
CA ASP A 240 -25.39 4.56 20.47
C ASP A 240 -25.38 5.02 21.92
N ALA A 241 -24.51 4.48 22.76
CA ALA A 241 -24.41 4.85 24.18
C ALA A 241 -23.90 6.28 24.38
N VAL A 242 -23.07 6.80 23.46
CA VAL A 242 -22.51 8.15 23.53
C VAL A 242 -23.47 9.22 23.02
N LEU A 243 -24.45 8.84 22.15
CA LEU A 243 -25.47 9.78 21.68
C LEU A 243 -26.32 10.27 22.86
N SER A 244 -26.40 11.58 23.02
CA SER A 244 -27.21 12.22 24.05
C SER A 244 -28.71 11.97 23.83
N PRO A 245 -29.52 12.06 24.88
CA PRO A 245 -30.98 11.98 24.73
C PRO A 245 -31.56 13.03 23.75
N ALA A 246 -30.95 14.21 23.67
CA ALA A 246 -31.37 15.28 22.77
C ALA A 246 -31.10 14.90 21.30
N GLU A 247 -29.94 14.33 20.98
CA GLU A 247 -29.59 13.87 19.64
C GLU A 247 -30.51 12.71 19.20
N LYS A 248 -30.78 11.77 20.10
CA LYS A 248 -31.74 10.68 19.85
C LYS A 248 -33.17 11.20 19.62
N GLN A 249 -33.62 12.19 20.38
CA GLN A 249 -34.92 12.84 20.19
C GLN A 249 -34.97 13.61 18.85
N ALA A 250 -33.83 14.18 18.40
CA ALA A 250 -33.69 14.79 17.08
C ALA A 250 -33.66 13.75 15.94
N GLY A 251 -33.73 12.45 16.23
CA GLY A 251 -33.80 11.37 15.26
C GLY A 251 -32.46 10.80 14.82
N THR A 252 -31.34 11.21 15.45
CA THR A 252 -30.03 10.59 15.20
C THR A 252 -30.01 9.19 15.79
N THR A 253 -29.85 8.18 14.95
CA THR A 253 -29.76 6.77 15.31
C THR A 253 -28.65 6.08 14.56
N VAL A 254 -28.04 5.05 15.16
CA VAL A 254 -27.02 4.22 14.54
C VAL A 254 -27.68 2.99 13.93
N GLU A 255 -27.44 2.74 12.65
CA GLU A 255 -27.91 1.54 11.96
C GLU A 255 -26.76 0.76 11.37
N ARG A 256 -26.87 -0.57 11.36
CA ARG A 256 -25.85 -1.47 10.82
C ARG A 256 -26.33 -2.24 9.60
N LYS A 257 -25.49 -2.26 8.57
CA LYS A 257 -25.60 -3.16 7.41
C LYS A 257 -24.26 -3.88 7.20
N GLY A 258 -24.16 -5.15 7.61
CA GLY A 258 -22.91 -5.90 7.50
C GLY A 258 -21.79 -5.31 8.35
N SER A 259 -20.69 -4.90 7.74
CA SER A 259 -19.57 -4.19 8.38
C SER A 259 -19.78 -2.68 8.49
N LEU A 260 -20.81 -2.14 7.82
CA LEU A 260 -21.07 -0.70 7.78
C LEU A 260 -21.98 -0.26 8.93
N LEU A 261 -21.62 0.86 9.57
CA LEU A 261 -22.50 1.65 10.42
C LEU A 261 -22.86 2.96 9.73
N SER A 262 -24.12 3.34 9.80
CA SER A 262 -24.62 4.59 9.22
C SER A 262 -25.34 5.42 10.27
N LEU A 263 -25.06 6.72 10.28
CA LEU A 263 -25.72 7.72 11.10
C LEU A 263 -26.16 8.90 10.21
N VAL A 264 -27.37 9.40 10.45
CA VAL A 264 -27.81 10.70 9.93
C VAL A 264 -27.79 11.66 11.10
N LEU A 265 -26.90 12.65 11.04
CA LEU A 265 -26.72 13.61 12.13
C LEU A 265 -27.84 14.67 12.04
N ARG A 266 -28.64 14.80 13.12
CA ARG A 266 -29.76 15.73 13.22
C ARG A 266 -30.67 15.74 11.97
N PRO A 267 -31.24 14.60 11.59
CA PRO A 267 -32.08 14.54 10.42
C PRO A 267 -33.30 15.50 10.55
N PRO A 268 -33.67 16.20 9.50
CA PRO A 268 -34.84 17.10 9.53
C PRO A 268 -36.15 16.35 9.69
N SER A 269 -36.19 15.08 9.27
CA SER A 269 -37.32 14.18 9.44
C SER A 269 -36.89 12.71 9.45
N ALA A 270 -37.72 11.85 10.05
CA ALA A 270 -37.46 10.40 10.03
C ALA A 270 -37.50 9.83 8.57
N ALA A 271 -38.35 10.41 7.70
CA ALA A 271 -38.42 10.00 6.31
C ALA A 271 -37.13 10.31 5.55
N PHE A 272 -36.56 11.50 5.76
CA PHE A 272 -35.29 11.90 5.16
C PHE A 272 -34.13 10.95 5.62
N ALA A 273 -34.07 10.63 6.92
CA ALA A 273 -33.10 9.70 7.44
C ALA A 273 -33.26 8.29 6.85
N ALA A 274 -34.48 7.78 6.75
CA ALA A 274 -34.77 6.47 6.17
C ALA A 274 -34.39 6.41 4.68
N GLU A 275 -34.65 7.48 3.91
CA GLU A 275 -34.27 7.58 2.51
C GLU A 275 -32.75 7.48 2.34
N LEU A 276 -31.97 8.24 3.11
CA LEU A 276 -30.51 8.19 3.07
C LEU A 276 -29.97 6.81 3.43
N ARG A 277 -30.46 6.19 4.51
CA ARG A 277 -30.01 4.86 4.93
C ARG A 277 -30.37 3.77 3.90
N SER A 278 -31.53 3.89 3.24
CA SER A 278 -31.92 2.96 2.18
C SER A 278 -30.97 3.04 0.97
N GLY A 279 -30.39 4.22 0.72
CA GLY A 279 -29.43 4.46 -0.35
C GLY A 279 -28.03 3.84 -0.10
N VAL A 280 -27.76 3.30 1.09
CA VAL A 280 -26.53 2.54 1.35
C VAL A 280 -26.62 1.17 0.70
N HIS A 281 -25.96 0.98 -0.42
CA HIS A 281 -25.88 -0.30 -1.11
C HIS A 281 -24.67 -1.09 -0.62
N TYR A 282 -24.87 -1.90 0.41
CA TYR A 282 -23.88 -2.87 0.85
C TYR A 282 -23.99 -4.12 -0.03
N GLN A 283 -23.11 -4.26 -1.00
CA GLN A 283 -22.91 -5.52 -1.70
C GLN A 283 -21.85 -6.30 -0.93
N THR A 284 -22.28 -7.35 -0.25
CA THR A 284 -21.37 -8.40 0.19
C THR A 284 -20.93 -9.17 -1.06
N GLU A 285 -19.93 -8.68 -1.76
CA GLU A 285 -19.10 -9.62 -2.48
C GLU A 285 -18.37 -10.41 -1.40
N VAL A 286 -18.81 -11.65 -1.19
CA VAL A 286 -17.95 -12.65 -0.56
C VAL A 286 -16.85 -12.89 -1.57
N THR A 287 -15.87 -12.00 -1.61
CA THR A 287 -14.59 -12.34 -2.17
C THR A 287 -14.05 -13.42 -1.24
N TRP A 288 -14.36 -14.68 -1.60
CA TRP A 288 -13.43 -15.73 -1.24
C TRP A 288 -12.09 -15.17 -1.62
N ASN A 289 -11.15 -15.23 -0.70
CA ASN A 289 -9.80 -14.72 -0.87
C ASN A 289 -9.14 -15.49 -2.02
N GLU A 290 -9.76 -15.38 -3.20
CA GLU A 290 -9.16 -15.79 -4.46
C GLU A 290 -8.06 -14.76 -4.65
N PRO A 291 -6.80 -15.19 -4.53
CA PRO A 291 -5.70 -14.30 -4.83
C PRO A 291 -6.01 -13.75 -6.23
N THR A 292 -6.18 -12.42 -6.32
CA THR A 292 -6.38 -11.68 -7.59
C THR A 292 -5.21 -11.86 -8.55
N HIS A 293 -4.09 -12.32 -8.08
CA HIS A 293 -3.16 -13.11 -8.84
C HIS A 293 -3.76 -14.51 -8.94
N GLN A 294 -4.47 -14.79 -10.02
CA GLN A 294 -4.56 -16.15 -10.50
C GLN A 294 -3.10 -16.63 -10.55
N LEU A 295 -2.71 -17.38 -9.52
CA LEU A 295 -1.62 -18.31 -9.65
C LEU A 295 -2.14 -19.29 -10.70
N THR A 296 -2.01 -18.89 -11.95
CA THR A 296 -2.17 -19.81 -13.05
C THR A 296 -1.02 -20.76 -12.81
N ASP A 297 -1.32 -21.91 -12.20
CA ASP A 297 -0.37 -22.99 -12.07
C ASP A 297 0.21 -23.16 -13.47
N PRO A 298 1.54 -23.03 -13.63
CA PRO A 298 2.13 -23.12 -14.95
C PRO A 298 1.64 -24.44 -15.54
N PRO A 299 1.24 -24.47 -16.83
CA PRO A 299 0.70 -25.66 -17.44
C PRO A 299 1.52 -26.87 -17.04
N TRP A 300 0.88 -27.99 -16.67
CA TRP A 300 1.53 -29.21 -16.16
C TRP A 300 2.76 -29.62 -16.98
N VAL A 301 2.78 -29.31 -18.29
CA VAL A 301 3.90 -29.52 -19.21
C VAL A 301 5.12 -28.70 -18.81
N VAL A 302 4.92 -27.46 -18.35
CA VAL A 302 6.01 -26.55 -17.89
C VAL A 302 6.58 -27.05 -16.56
N ILE A 303 5.72 -27.54 -15.65
CA ILE A 303 6.14 -28.15 -14.38
C ILE A 303 6.97 -29.40 -14.67
N LEU A 304 6.47 -30.28 -15.57
CA LEU A 304 7.19 -31.47 -15.96
C LEU A 304 8.54 -31.15 -16.60
N GLY A 305 8.56 -30.17 -17.50
CA GLY A 305 9.81 -29.68 -18.11
C GLY A 305 10.83 -29.15 -17.10
N ARG A 306 10.39 -28.40 -16.12
CA ARG A 306 11.26 -27.91 -15.02
C ARG A 306 11.80 -29.06 -14.19
N ILE A 307 10.96 -30.03 -13.81
CA ILE A 307 11.39 -31.23 -13.07
C ILE A 307 12.45 -31.98 -13.84
N LEU A 308 12.24 -32.22 -15.13
CA LEU A 308 13.24 -32.93 -15.98
C LEU A 308 14.56 -32.17 -16.06
N ILE A 309 14.53 -30.85 -16.27
CA ILE A 309 15.75 -30.01 -16.33
C ILE A 309 16.48 -30.04 -15.01
N PHE A 310 15.81 -29.87 -13.88
CA PHE A 310 16.43 -29.92 -12.56
C PHE A 310 17.00 -31.30 -12.24
N THR A 311 16.31 -32.38 -12.64
CA THR A 311 16.79 -33.74 -12.45
C THR A 311 18.06 -33.98 -13.28
N LEU A 312 18.11 -33.54 -14.53
CA LEU A 312 19.29 -33.65 -15.38
C LEU A 312 20.48 -32.84 -14.86
N LEU A 313 20.21 -31.61 -14.39
CA LEU A 313 21.24 -30.76 -13.76
C LEU A 313 21.79 -31.41 -12.49
N PHE A 314 20.91 -31.95 -11.64
CA PHE A 314 21.33 -32.65 -10.42
C PHE A 314 22.13 -33.90 -10.74
N MET A 315 21.72 -34.68 -11.74
CA MET A 315 22.46 -35.87 -12.19
C MET A 315 23.83 -35.47 -12.76
N GLY A 316 23.89 -34.41 -13.58
CA GLY A 316 25.15 -33.88 -14.10
C GLY A 316 26.09 -33.42 -12.99
N LEU A 317 25.55 -32.71 -12.00
CA LEU A 317 26.31 -32.25 -10.83
C LEU A 317 26.87 -33.43 -10.01
N THR A 318 26.06 -34.46 -9.75
CA THR A 318 26.51 -35.66 -9.02
C THR A 318 27.60 -36.42 -9.74
N VAL A 319 27.51 -36.53 -11.07
CA VAL A 319 28.58 -37.14 -11.89
C VAL A 319 29.86 -36.29 -11.84
N ALA A 320 29.73 -34.98 -11.97
CA ALA A 320 30.88 -34.06 -11.89
C ALA A 320 31.58 -34.12 -10.54
N VAL A 321 30.81 -34.11 -9.45
CA VAL A 321 31.35 -34.25 -8.08
C VAL A 321 31.98 -35.62 -7.89
N GLY A 322 31.36 -36.69 -8.37
CA GLY A 322 31.91 -38.04 -8.32
C GLY A 322 33.23 -38.17 -9.07
N ALA A 323 33.30 -37.62 -10.30
CA ALA A 323 34.50 -37.58 -11.13
C ALA A 323 35.61 -36.74 -10.46
N ALA A 324 35.25 -35.55 -9.91
CA ALA A 324 36.19 -34.70 -9.19
C ALA A 324 36.75 -35.39 -7.95
N PHE A 325 35.91 -36.04 -7.14
CA PHE A 325 36.32 -36.77 -5.96
C PHE A 325 37.13 -38.01 -6.31
N GLY A 326 36.73 -38.78 -7.32
CA GLY A 326 37.45 -39.95 -7.83
C GLY A 326 38.80 -39.53 -8.42
N GLY A 327 38.84 -38.48 -9.23
CA GLY A 327 40.07 -37.94 -9.79
C GLY A 327 41.05 -37.42 -8.70
N LEU A 328 40.51 -36.70 -7.71
CA LEU A 328 41.30 -36.23 -6.58
C LEU A 328 41.90 -37.41 -5.78
N ARG A 329 41.12 -38.47 -5.54
CA ARG A 329 41.56 -39.68 -4.88
C ARG A 329 42.70 -40.37 -5.63
N VAL A 330 42.58 -40.47 -6.96
CA VAL A 330 43.66 -41.07 -7.81
C VAL A 330 44.89 -40.19 -7.79
N LEU A 331 44.74 -38.87 -7.87
CA LEU A 331 45.87 -37.94 -7.77
C LEU A 331 46.59 -38.03 -6.43
N LEU A 332 45.84 -38.04 -5.34
CA LEU A 332 46.40 -38.17 -3.99
C LEU A 332 47.13 -39.52 -3.82
N LYS A 333 46.59 -40.60 -4.35
CA LYS A 333 47.24 -41.92 -4.32
C LYS A 333 48.52 -41.97 -5.17
N THR A 334 48.55 -41.24 -6.28
CA THR A 334 49.72 -41.20 -7.17
C THR A 334 50.85 -40.32 -6.59
N PHE A 335 50.54 -39.20 -5.96
CA PHE A 335 51.53 -38.25 -5.44
C PHE A 335 51.94 -38.50 -3.98
N PHE A 336 51.07 -39.20 -3.20
CA PHE A 336 51.32 -39.50 -1.77
C PHE A 336 51.02 -40.98 -1.44
N PRO A 337 51.77 -41.93 -2.04
CA PRO A 337 51.54 -43.34 -1.78
C PRO A 337 51.77 -43.68 -0.31
N GLY A 338 50.82 -44.38 0.32
CA GLY A 338 50.91 -44.89 1.67
C GLY A 338 50.55 -43.92 2.82
N LYS A 339 50.23 -42.66 2.54
CA LYS A 339 49.93 -41.69 3.62
C LYS A 339 48.41 -41.39 3.80
N ILE A 340 47.63 -41.47 2.75
CA ILE A 340 46.20 -41.11 2.76
C ILE A 340 45.45 -42.13 1.90
N PHE A 341 44.36 -42.71 2.38
CA PHE A 341 43.51 -43.71 1.71
C PHE A 341 44.10 -45.07 1.38
N ASP A 342 45.32 -45.40 1.85
CA ASP A 342 45.98 -46.66 1.55
C ASP A 342 46.04 -47.61 2.76
N ARG A 343 45.18 -47.44 3.73
CA ARG A 343 45.03 -48.44 4.79
C ARG A 343 44.32 -49.65 4.16
N PRO A 344 44.90 -50.87 4.21
CA PRO A 344 44.18 -52.07 3.80
C PRO A 344 42.91 -52.12 4.65
N GLY A 345 41.78 -52.09 3.97
CA GLY A 345 40.48 -51.93 4.61
C GLY A 345 40.25 -53.07 5.60
N GLN A 346 40.44 -52.81 6.85
CA GLN A 346 39.49 -53.35 7.79
C GLN A 346 38.19 -52.60 7.52
N MET A 347 37.34 -53.15 6.68
CA MET A 347 35.94 -52.89 6.79
C MET A 347 35.57 -53.31 8.20
N ASP A 348 35.38 -52.35 9.08
CA ASP A 348 34.55 -52.54 10.25
C ASP A 348 33.15 -52.79 9.67
N VAL A 349 32.90 -54.05 9.32
CA VAL A 349 31.56 -54.54 9.16
C VAL A 349 30.92 -54.29 10.52
N LEU A 350 30.04 -53.32 10.62
CA LEU A 350 29.13 -53.19 11.74
C LEU A 350 28.43 -54.55 11.90
N GLN A 351 29.05 -55.42 12.70
CA GLN A 351 28.45 -56.65 13.17
C GLN A 351 27.32 -56.24 14.11
N LEU A 352 26.12 -56.10 13.55
CA LEU A 352 24.84 -55.92 14.26
C LEU A 352 24.55 -57.18 15.12
N GLY A 353 25.42 -57.52 16.06
CA GLY A 353 25.15 -58.58 17.02
C GLY A 353 24.94 -60.00 16.47
N LEU A 354 25.04 -60.20 15.12
CA LEU A 354 24.93 -61.46 14.42
C LEU A 354 26.31 -62.07 14.21
N SER A 355 27.17 -62.07 15.22
CA SER A 355 28.36 -62.87 15.22
C SER A 355 27.90 -64.34 15.20
N GLY A 356 28.33 -65.10 14.19
CA GLY A 356 28.00 -66.51 14.05
C GLY A 356 28.63 -67.40 15.13
N LYS A 357 28.62 -66.97 16.37
CA LYS A 357 28.90 -67.85 17.50
C LYS A 357 27.69 -68.79 17.62
N ARG A 358 27.91 -70.05 17.32
CA ARG A 358 26.91 -71.10 17.63
C ARG A 358 26.56 -70.96 19.12
N ILE A 359 25.29 -70.64 19.38
CA ILE A 359 24.73 -70.65 20.74
C ILE A 359 24.74 -72.12 21.14
N ASP A 360 25.60 -72.48 22.08
CA ASP A 360 25.60 -73.80 22.71
C ASP A 360 24.59 -73.77 23.85
N SER A 361 23.87 -74.90 24.02
CA SER A 361 22.92 -75.03 25.10
C SER A 361 23.49 -74.81 26.49
N ARG A 362 24.79 -74.76 26.64
CA ARG A 362 25.56 -74.42 27.89
C ARG A 362 25.63 -72.91 28.16
N ASP A 363 25.29 -72.07 27.22
CA ASP A 363 25.29 -70.61 27.42
C ASP A 363 24.01 -70.12 28.14
N PHE A 364 23.11 -71.05 28.49
CA PHE A 364 21.83 -70.77 29.16
C PHE A 364 21.68 -71.37 30.58
N TYR A 365 22.77 -71.95 31.16
CA TYR A 365 22.77 -72.44 32.53
C TYR A 365 23.97 -71.92 33.30
#